data_7b32351282ded17e95f9c00cd2a46821
#
_entry.id   7b32351282ded17e95f9c00cd2a46821
#
_cell.length_a   1.000
_cell.length_b   1.000
_cell.length_c   1.000
_cell.angle_alpha   90.00
_cell.angle_beta   90.00
_cell.angle_gamma   90.00
#
_symmetry.space_group_name_H-M   'P 1'
#
loop_
_entity.id
_entity.type
_entity.pdbx_description
1 polymer ?
#
loop_
_entity_poly.entity_id
_entity_poly.type
_entity_poly.pdbx_seq_one_letter_code
_entity_poly.pdbx_strand_id
1 'polypeptide(L)'
;MVTELLQALSARARRAGLNDRQWASKAGLRPETLSRVKRRGHCDSATLNALARACGTALTLQPAQSADGLFPASFGRDEEEALLQLALSGNRDPALWRQQGPPFFMAGLALFLSAAGEANREEYRVLAEELHPGITSHTAFRRWLRGAPVKAARFLPVLAHMERARNAAQMDHA
;
A
#
# COMPACT_ATOMS: atom_id res chain seq x y z
N MET A 1 -1.15 19.72 -4.75
CA MET A 1 -0.87 18.66 -3.76
C MET A 1 -1.06 19.11 -2.30
N VAL A 2 -0.26 20.04 -1.72
CA VAL A 2 -0.49 20.51 -0.33
C VAL A 2 -1.82 21.22 -0.18
N THR A 3 -2.24 22.03 -1.16
CA THR A 3 -3.53 22.73 -1.18
C THR A 3 -4.72 21.78 -1.14
N GLU A 4 -4.70 20.71 -1.92
CA GLU A 4 -5.75 19.68 -1.96
C GLU A 4 -5.85 18.96 -0.62
N LEU A 5 -4.70 18.63 -0.01
CA LEU A 5 -4.64 18.00 1.31
C LEU A 5 -5.21 18.92 2.40
N LEU A 6 -4.88 20.22 2.36
CA LEU A 6 -5.46 21.22 3.27
C LEU A 6 -6.97 21.38 3.07
N GLN A 7 -7.47 21.30 1.87
CA GLN A 7 -8.91 21.32 1.56
C GLN A 7 -9.59 20.07 2.13
N ALA A 8 -9.01 18.88 1.93
CA ALA A 8 -9.54 17.64 2.47
C ALA A 8 -9.57 17.64 4.01
N LEU A 9 -8.49 18.09 4.65
CA LEU A 9 -8.42 18.23 6.11
C LEU A 9 -9.43 19.27 6.62
N SER A 10 -9.60 20.39 5.92
CA SER A 10 -10.59 21.42 6.27
C SER A 10 -12.03 20.89 6.20
N ALA A 11 -12.35 20.11 5.16
CA ALA A 11 -13.64 19.46 5.02
C ALA A 11 -13.88 18.45 6.14
N ARG A 12 -12.84 17.70 6.54
CA ARG A 12 -12.93 16.75 7.65
C ARG A 12 -13.11 17.44 9.01
N ALA A 13 -12.38 18.54 9.26
CA ALA A 13 -12.54 19.35 10.47
C ALA A 13 -13.98 19.88 10.61
N ARG A 14 -14.56 20.37 9.51
CA ARG A 14 -15.97 20.83 9.49
C ARG A 14 -16.95 19.69 9.80
N ARG A 15 -16.75 18.50 9.22
CA ARG A 15 -17.57 17.31 9.53
C ARG A 15 -17.45 16.88 11.00
N ALA A 16 -16.30 17.13 11.62
CA ALA A 16 -16.07 16.92 13.05
C ALA A 16 -16.62 18.08 13.94
N GLY A 17 -17.36 19.03 13.37
CA GLY A 17 -17.96 20.16 14.09
C GLY A 17 -16.96 21.27 14.48
N LEU A 18 -15.74 21.26 13.94
CA LEU A 18 -14.71 22.24 14.24
C LEU A 18 -14.77 23.42 13.26
N ASN A 19 -14.89 24.64 13.79
CA ASN A 19 -14.59 25.83 13.00
C ASN A 19 -13.07 26.06 12.91
N ASP A 20 -12.63 26.95 12.04
CA ASP A 20 -11.21 27.21 11.78
C ASP A 20 -10.43 27.62 13.05
N ARG A 21 -11.04 28.40 13.94
CA ARG A 21 -10.43 28.83 15.19
C ARG A 21 -10.23 27.66 16.16
N GLN A 22 -11.26 26.85 16.31
CA GLN A 22 -11.21 25.63 17.14
C GLN A 22 -10.24 24.60 16.58
N TRP A 23 -10.23 24.43 15.25
CA TRP A 23 -9.31 23.52 14.57
C TRP A 23 -7.85 23.96 14.75
N ALA A 24 -7.54 25.25 14.57
CA ALA A 24 -6.22 25.80 14.81
C ALA A 24 -5.79 25.60 16.27
N SER A 25 -6.66 25.97 17.24
CA SER A 25 -6.39 25.81 18.66
C SER A 25 -6.10 24.36 19.04
N LYS A 26 -6.92 23.41 18.55
CA LYS A 26 -6.74 21.97 18.78
C LYS A 26 -5.47 21.41 18.14
N ALA A 27 -4.98 22.03 17.06
CA ALA A 27 -3.71 21.71 16.43
C ALA A 27 -2.50 22.41 17.11
N GLY A 28 -2.71 23.19 18.16
CA GLY A 28 -1.64 23.97 18.80
C GLY A 28 -1.16 25.16 17.96
N LEU A 29 -1.96 25.63 17.02
CA LEU A 29 -1.64 26.73 16.11
C LEU A 29 -2.43 27.98 16.45
N ARG A 30 -1.85 29.15 16.13
CA ARG A 30 -2.61 30.41 16.17
C ARG A 30 -3.57 30.45 14.95
N PRO A 31 -4.80 31.01 15.11
CA PRO A 31 -5.75 31.13 13.99
C PRO A 31 -5.18 31.82 12.76
N GLU A 32 -4.32 32.84 12.96
CA GLU A 32 -3.67 33.59 11.90
C GLU A 32 -2.70 32.70 11.09
N THR A 33 -2.06 31.74 11.77
CA THR A 33 -1.17 30.75 11.15
C THR A 33 -1.96 29.86 10.21
N LEU A 34 -3.11 29.32 10.65
CA LEU A 34 -3.99 28.52 9.81
C LEU A 34 -4.51 29.31 8.61
N SER A 35 -4.94 30.57 8.81
CA SER A 35 -5.39 31.44 7.73
C SER A 35 -4.27 31.69 6.70
N ARG A 36 -3.02 31.89 7.16
CA ARG A 36 -1.85 32.06 6.31
C ARG A 36 -1.54 30.79 5.50
N VAL A 37 -1.57 29.63 6.14
CA VAL A 37 -1.36 28.32 5.51
C VAL A 37 -2.41 28.08 4.41
N LYS A 38 -3.68 28.32 4.71
CA LYS A 38 -4.76 28.20 3.71
C LYS A 38 -4.56 29.12 2.51
N ARG A 39 -4.18 30.37 2.76
CA ARG A 39 -3.97 31.37 1.70
C ARG A 39 -2.74 31.07 0.84
N ARG A 40 -1.63 30.63 1.46
CA ARG A 40 -0.39 30.33 0.76
C ARG A 40 -0.39 28.96 0.07
N GLY A 41 -1.22 28.04 0.53
CA GLY A 41 -1.30 26.68 -0.02
C GLY A 41 -0.10 25.80 0.31
N HIS A 42 0.76 26.21 1.26
CA HIS A 42 1.90 25.43 1.70
C HIS A 42 2.15 25.59 3.21
N CYS A 43 2.69 24.55 3.83
CA CYS A 43 3.19 24.54 5.21
C CYS A 43 4.22 23.40 5.35
N ASP A 44 4.91 23.38 6.49
CA ASP A 44 5.78 22.27 6.85
C ASP A 44 4.95 21.00 7.23
N SER A 45 5.63 19.86 7.23
CA SER A 45 5.02 18.57 7.56
C SER A 45 4.53 18.49 9.00
N ALA A 46 5.20 19.17 9.95
CA ALA A 46 4.81 19.19 11.35
C ALA A 46 3.47 19.90 11.52
N THR A 47 3.30 21.07 10.90
CA THR A 47 2.01 21.81 10.84
C THR A 47 0.91 20.97 10.21
N LEU A 48 1.20 20.29 9.09
CA LEU A 48 0.21 19.46 8.41
C LEU A 48 -0.22 18.26 9.27
N ASN A 49 0.72 17.61 9.95
CA ASN A 49 0.44 16.52 10.88
C ASN A 49 -0.37 16.99 12.09
N ALA A 50 -0.07 18.16 12.66
CA ALA A 50 -0.82 18.74 13.77
C ALA A 50 -2.28 19.01 13.36
N LEU A 51 -2.51 19.56 12.18
CA LEU A 51 -3.84 19.81 11.62
C LEU A 51 -4.61 18.50 11.39
N ALA A 52 -3.95 17.47 10.89
CA ALA A 52 -4.57 16.15 10.68
C ALA A 52 -5.00 15.52 12.01
N ARG A 53 -4.12 15.48 13.01
CA ARG A 53 -4.43 14.94 14.34
C ARG A 53 -5.57 15.69 15.01
N ALA A 54 -5.64 17.01 14.86
CA ALA A 54 -6.69 17.84 15.45
C ALA A 54 -8.10 17.49 14.94
N CYS A 55 -8.23 16.96 13.72
CA CYS A 55 -9.49 16.46 13.16
C CYS A 55 -9.63 14.93 13.21
N GLY A 56 -8.85 14.27 14.08
CA GLY A 56 -8.95 12.81 14.30
C GLY A 56 -8.48 11.96 13.12
N THR A 57 -7.46 12.43 12.39
CA THR A 57 -6.90 11.71 11.25
C THR A 57 -5.37 11.67 11.34
N ALA A 58 -4.75 10.67 10.73
CA ALA A 58 -3.30 10.60 10.57
C ALA A 58 -2.94 10.80 9.09
N LEU A 59 -1.79 11.43 8.85
CA LEU A 59 -1.17 11.45 7.53
C LEU A 59 -0.27 10.22 7.44
N THR A 60 -0.56 9.37 6.49
CA THR A 60 0.28 8.21 6.17
C THR A 60 0.87 8.39 4.79
N LEU A 61 2.13 8.01 4.63
CA LEU A 61 2.73 7.88 3.31
C LEU A 61 2.20 6.58 2.70
N GLN A 62 1.60 6.70 1.53
CA GLN A 62 1.25 5.54 0.71
C GLN A 62 2.04 5.62 -0.59
N PRO A 63 2.46 4.49 -1.16
CA PRO A 63 3.03 4.47 -2.49
C PRO A 63 2.11 5.20 -3.48
N ALA A 64 2.69 6.04 -4.33
CA ALA A 64 1.93 6.68 -5.40
C ALA A 64 1.33 5.60 -6.31
N GLN A 65 0.08 5.77 -6.68
CA GLN A 65 -0.62 4.84 -7.56
C GLN A 65 -0.68 5.38 -9.00
N SER A 66 -0.80 4.50 -9.98
CA SER A 66 -1.10 4.86 -11.35
C SER A 66 -2.45 5.59 -11.45
N ALA A 67 -2.70 6.26 -12.57
CA ALA A 67 -3.94 7.02 -12.79
C ALA A 67 -5.22 6.19 -12.61
N ASP A 68 -5.16 4.89 -12.89
CA ASP A 68 -6.26 3.93 -12.68
C ASP A 68 -6.26 3.29 -11.28
N GLY A 69 -5.29 3.62 -10.42
CA GLY A 69 -5.17 3.09 -9.06
C GLY A 69 -4.81 1.61 -8.97
N LEU A 70 -4.52 0.95 -10.08
CA LEU A 70 -4.28 -0.50 -10.13
C LEU A 70 -2.82 -0.88 -9.89
N PHE A 71 -1.89 -0.01 -10.29
CA PHE A 71 -0.46 -0.23 -10.17
C PHE A 71 0.21 0.93 -9.42
N PRO A 72 1.42 0.73 -8.85
CA PRO A 72 2.20 1.84 -8.32
C PRO A 72 2.56 2.82 -9.46
N ALA A 73 2.51 4.13 -9.18
CA ALA A 73 2.86 5.16 -10.16
C ALA A 73 4.37 5.24 -10.42
N SER A 74 5.18 4.82 -9.45
CA SER A 74 6.62 4.63 -9.56
C SER A 74 6.98 3.29 -8.98
N PHE A 75 7.95 2.61 -9.56
CA PHE A 75 8.42 1.31 -9.10
C PHE A 75 9.91 1.22 -9.37
N GLY A 76 10.71 1.30 -8.33
CA GLY A 76 12.15 1.27 -8.37
C GLY A 76 12.73 0.00 -7.75
N ARG A 77 14.04 0.02 -7.55
CA ARG A 77 14.78 -1.12 -7.01
C ARG A 77 14.44 -1.39 -5.55
N ASP A 78 14.24 -0.33 -4.77
CA ASP A 78 13.98 -0.46 -3.32
C ASP A 78 12.59 -1.04 -3.07
N GLU A 79 11.59 -0.62 -3.84
CA GLU A 79 10.23 -1.18 -3.79
C GLU A 79 10.24 -2.65 -4.25
N GLU A 80 10.99 -2.98 -5.30
CA GLU A 80 11.12 -4.37 -5.76
C GLU A 80 11.80 -5.25 -4.70
N GLU A 81 12.86 -4.76 -4.06
CA GLU A 81 13.54 -5.47 -2.97
C GLU A 81 12.62 -5.70 -1.77
N ALA A 82 11.83 -4.71 -1.37
CA ALA A 82 10.86 -4.86 -0.30
C ALA A 82 9.82 -5.96 -0.61
N LEU A 83 9.35 -6.05 -1.85
CA LEU A 83 8.44 -7.10 -2.29
C LEU A 83 9.10 -8.49 -2.30
N LEU A 84 10.39 -8.58 -2.68
CA LEU A 84 11.15 -9.82 -2.62
C LEU A 84 11.30 -10.30 -1.19
N GLN A 85 11.63 -9.41 -0.25
CA GLN A 85 11.73 -9.73 1.18
C GLN A 85 10.38 -10.17 1.75
N LEU A 86 9.29 -9.48 1.40
CA LEU A 86 7.94 -9.88 1.81
C LEU A 86 7.60 -11.30 1.30
N ALA A 87 7.89 -11.59 0.04
CA ALA A 87 7.65 -12.91 -0.54
C ALA A 87 8.52 -14.00 0.12
N LEU A 88 9.81 -13.71 0.38
CA LEU A 88 10.74 -14.64 1.04
C LEU A 88 10.37 -14.91 2.50
N SER A 89 9.79 -13.94 3.21
CA SER A 89 9.35 -14.11 4.60
C SER A 89 8.23 -15.15 4.76
N GLY A 90 7.53 -15.50 3.68
CA GLY A 90 6.35 -16.34 3.72
C GLY A 90 5.16 -15.73 4.47
N ASN A 91 5.24 -14.44 4.83
CA ASN A 91 4.15 -13.77 5.52
C ASN A 91 2.98 -13.53 4.57
N ARG A 92 1.77 -13.89 5.01
CA ARG A 92 0.52 -13.79 4.23
C ARG A 92 -0.53 -12.92 4.91
N ASP A 93 -0.10 -12.03 5.82
CA ASP A 93 -0.99 -11.05 6.41
C ASP A 93 -1.45 -10.03 5.36
N PRO A 94 -2.74 -9.98 5.00
CA PRO A 94 -3.26 -9.06 4.00
C PRO A 94 -3.01 -7.58 4.35
N ALA A 95 -2.94 -7.24 5.65
CA ALA A 95 -2.68 -5.88 6.09
C ALA A 95 -1.26 -5.43 5.72
N LEU A 96 -0.26 -6.30 5.91
CA LEU A 96 1.13 -6.03 5.51
C LEU A 96 1.25 -5.90 3.99
N TRP A 97 0.57 -6.79 3.25
CA TRP A 97 0.58 -6.74 1.78
C TRP A 97 -0.04 -5.45 1.24
N ARG A 98 -1.18 -5.00 1.80
CA ARG A 98 -1.82 -3.73 1.40
C ARG A 98 -0.96 -2.49 1.65
N GLN A 99 -0.01 -2.55 2.59
CA GLN A 99 0.93 -1.46 2.85
C GLN A 99 2.00 -1.31 1.77
N GLN A 100 2.32 -2.38 1.03
CA GLN A 100 3.38 -2.39 0.03
C GLN A 100 2.96 -1.86 -1.34
N GLY A 101 1.66 -1.79 -1.63
CA GLY A 101 1.20 -1.29 -2.91
C GLY A 101 -0.31 -1.41 -3.14
N PRO A 102 -0.78 -1.01 -4.33
CA PRO A 102 -2.18 -1.07 -4.69
C PRO A 102 -2.74 -2.49 -4.60
N PRO A 103 -3.97 -2.68 -4.10
CA PRO A 103 -4.54 -4.01 -3.88
C PRO A 103 -4.53 -4.92 -5.12
N PHE A 104 -4.87 -4.38 -6.29
CA PHE A 104 -4.82 -5.13 -7.55
C PHE A 104 -3.40 -5.62 -7.89
N PHE A 105 -2.40 -4.74 -7.74
CA PHE A 105 -1.01 -5.07 -7.99
C PHE A 105 -0.51 -6.15 -7.03
N MET A 106 -0.79 -6.00 -5.73
CA MET A 106 -0.37 -6.95 -4.70
C MET A 106 -1.08 -8.31 -4.83
N ALA A 107 -2.37 -8.30 -5.17
CA ALA A 107 -3.12 -9.52 -5.43
C ALA A 107 -2.57 -10.33 -6.61
N GLY A 108 -2.22 -9.64 -7.68
CA GLY A 108 -1.61 -10.30 -8.83
C GLY A 108 -0.21 -10.86 -8.53
N LEU A 109 0.57 -10.19 -7.67
CA LEU A 109 1.85 -10.73 -7.20
C LEU A 109 1.63 -12.00 -6.35
N ALA A 110 0.68 -12.00 -5.42
CA ALA A 110 0.33 -13.19 -4.64
C ALA A 110 -0.11 -14.35 -5.55
N LEU A 111 -0.94 -14.06 -6.56
CA LEU A 111 -1.36 -15.07 -7.53
C LEU A 111 -0.19 -15.59 -8.39
N PHE A 112 0.74 -14.72 -8.77
CA PHE A 112 1.97 -15.11 -9.46
C PHE A 112 2.82 -16.07 -8.60
N LEU A 113 3.00 -15.77 -7.32
CA LEU A 113 3.72 -16.63 -6.38
C LEU A 113 3.00 -17.96 -6.15
N SER A 114 1.66 -17.99 -6.16
CA SER A 114 0.87 -19.22 -6.04
C SER A 114 1.12 -20.19 -7.20
N ALA A 115 1.40 -19.67 -8.38
CA ALA A 115 1.69 -20.48 -9.57
C ALA A 115 3.05 -21.18 -9.51
N ALA A 116 3.95 -20.66 -8.69
CA ALA A 116 5.36 -21.06 -8.66
C ALA A 116 5.70 -22.10 -7.57
N GLY A 117 4.84 -22.31 -6.57
CA GLY A 117 5.09 -23.26 -5.50
C GLY A 117 3.82 -24.06 -5.15
N GLU A 118 3.91 -25.40 -5.12
CA GLU A 118 2.76 -26.23 -4.79
C GLU A 118 2.36 -26.14 -3.31
N ALA A 119 3.34 -26.08 -2.41
CA ALA A 119 3.12 -26.16 -0.96
C ALA A 119 2.25 -25.04 -0.38
N ASN A 120 2.31 -23.83 -0.95
CA ASN A 120 1.60 -22.66 -0.46
C ASN A 120 0.62 -22.08 -1.49
N ARG A 121 0.30 -22.85 -2.53
CA ARG A 121 -0.53 -22.40 -3.66
C ARG A 121 -1.87 -21.86 -3.20
N GLU A 122 -2.59 -22.63 -2.38
CA GLU A 122 -3.94 -22.26 -1.96
C GLU A 122 -3.94 -21.05 -1.03
N GLU A 123 -2.98 -20.95 -0.13
CA GLU A 123 -2.87 -19.83 0.80
C GLU A 123 -2.57 -18.51 0.07
N TYR A 124 -1.70 -18.53 -0.94
CA TYR A 124 -1.47 -17.36 -1.79
C TYR A 124 -2.65 -17.03 -2.70
N ARG A 125 -3.45 -18.02 -3.11
CA ARG A 125 -4.70 -17.77 -3.86
C ARG A 125 -5.76 -17.12 -2.98
N VAL A 126 -5.92 -17.59 -1.75
CA VAL A 126 -6.83 -16.99 -0.76
C VAL A 126 -6.41 -15.55 -0.49
N LEU A 127 -5.12 -15.31 -0.22
CA LEU A 127 -4.57 -13.98 -0.04
C LEU A 127 -4.85 -13.08 -1.26
N ALA A 128 -4.64 -13.58 -2.47
CA ALA A 128 -4.87 -12.82 -3.69
C ALA A 128 -6.33 -12.36 -3.82
N GLU A 129 -7.29 -13.26 -3.57
CA GLU A 129 -8.73 -12.93 -3.60
C GLU A 129 -9.13 -11.98 -2.47
N GLU A 130 -8.51 -12.08 -1.29
CA GLU A 130 -8.74 -11.16 -0.18
C GLU A 130 -8.20 -9.75 -0.47
N LEU A 131 -7.06 -9.65 -1.13
CA LEU A 131 -6.48 -8.37 -1.54
C LEU A 131 -7.31 -7.71 -2.64
N HIS A 132 -7.74 -8.47 -3.63
CA HIS A 132 -8.56 -7.98 -4.73
C HIS A 132 -9.47 -9.08 -5.30
N PRO A 133 -10.77 -9.07 -4.93
CA PRO A 133 -11.73 -10.07 -5.41
C PRO A 133 -11.78 -10.14 -6.95
N GLY A 134 -11.75 -11.36 -7.48
CA GLY A 134 -11.79 -11.64 -8.91
C GLY A 134 -10.45 -11.59 -9.64
N ILE A 135 -9.33 -11.42 -8.92
CA ILE A 135 -7.98 -11.41 -9.53
C ILE A 135 -7.64 -12.76 -10.18
N THR A 136 -8.19 -13.85 -9.70
CA THR A 136 -7.97 -15.20 -10.24
C THR A 136 -8.64 -15.40 -11.61
N SER A 137 -9.51 -14.50 -12.05
CA SER A 137 -10.06 -14.57 -13.40
C SER A 137 -8.97 -14.35 -14.45
N HIS A 138 -9.04 -15.10 -15.54
CA HIS A 138 -8.09 -15.01 -16.64
C HIS A 138 -7.94 -13.58 -17.19
N THR A 139 -9.01 -12.80 -17.24
CA THR A 139 -9.00 -11.42 -17.74
C THR A 139 -8.25 -10.48 -16.79
N ALA A 140 -8.52 -10.57 -15.48
CA ALA A 140 -7.88 -9.73 -14.48
C ALA A 140 -6.39 -10.07 -14.39
N PHE A 141 -6.03 -11.34 -14.30
CA PHE A 141 -4.62 -11.74 -14.21
C PHE A 141 -3.83 -11.42 -15.49
N ARG A 142 -4.43 -11.57 -16.67
CA ARG A 142 -3.80 -11.12 -17.92
C ARG A 142 -3.60 -9.61 -17.96
N ARG A 143 -4.52 -8.81 -17.41
CA ARG A 143 -4.34 -7.36 -17.25
C ARG A 143 -3.15 -7.06 -16.34
N TRP A 144 -3.04 -7.79 -15.22
CA TRP A 144 -1.92 -7.66 -14.30
C TRP A 144 -0.58 -8.00 -14.98
N LEU A 145 -0.48 -9.12 -15.68
CA LEU A 145 0.74 -9.54 -16.39
C LEU A 145 1.24 -8.50 -17.42
N ARG A 146 0.32 -7.73 -18.02
CA ARG A 146 0.69 -6.69 -19.00
C ARG A 146 1.10 -5.38 -18.35
N GLY A 147 0.56 -5.05 -17.19
CA GLY A 147 0.75 -3.75 -16.54
C GLY A 147 1.71 -3.76 -15.36
N ALA A 148 1.98 -4.93 -14.76
CA ALA A 148 2.82 -5.03 -13.59
C ALA A 148 4.28 -4.62 -13.91
N PRO A 149 4.86 -3.71 -13.12
CA PRO A 149 6.23 -3.25 -13.32
C PRO A 149 7.28 -4.26 -12.85
N VAL A 150 6.88 -5.33 -12.18
CA VAL A 150 7.80 -6.36 -11.65
C VAL A 150 8.41 -7.19 -12.76
N LYS A 151 9.69 -7.52 -12.62
CA LYS A 151 10.40 -8.41 -13.54
C LYS A 151 10.34 -9.84 -13.01
N ALA A 152 9.61 -10.72 -13.69
CA ALA A 152 9.46 -12.13 -13.30
C ALA A 152 10.79 -12.81 -12.97
N ALA A 153 11.86 -12.55 -13.73
CA ALA A 153 13.19 -13.11 -13.51
C ALA A 153 13.77 -12.78 -12.11
N ARG A 154 13.41 -11.64 -11.52
CA ARG A 154 13.87 -11.27 -10.18
C ARG A 154 13.23 -12.09 -9.06
N PHE A 155 12.07 -12.66 -9.32
CA PHE A 155 11.34 -13.53 -8.38
C PHE A 155 11.74 -15.01 -8.49
N LEU A 156 12.55 -15.41 -9.49
CA LEU A 156 13.04 -16.78 -9.61
C LEU A 156 13.79 -17.30 -8.35
N PRO A 157 14.65 -16.50 -7.67
CA PRO A 157 15.28 -16.95 -6.44
C PRO A 157 14.28 -17.21 -5.31
N VAL A 158 13.20 -16.41 -5.22
CA VAL A 158 12.11 -16.63 -4.25
C VAL A 158 11.44 -17.97 -4.50
N LEU A 159 11.13 -18.27 -5.75
CA LEU A 159 10.51 -19.51 -6.17
C LEU A 159 11.39 -20.71 -5.82
N ALA A 160 12.67 -20.65 -6.14
CA ALA A 160 13.65 -21.69 -5.81
C ALA A 160 13.85 -21.86 -4.29
N HIS A 161 13.71 -20.77 -3.50
CA HIS A 161 13.73 -20.84 -2.04
C HIS A 161 12.50 -21.56 -1.50
N MET A 162 11.31 -21.23 -1.98
CA MET A 162 10.05 -21.86 -1.59
C MET A 162 10.05 -23.37 -1.89
N GLU A 163 10.57 -23.78 -3.05
CA GLU A 163 10.71 -25.19 -3.41
C GLU A 163 11.69 -25.94 -2.49
N ARG A 164 12.83 -25.35 -2.16
CA ARG A 164 13.82 -25.95 -1.26
C ARG A 164 13.25 -26.12 0.16
N ALA A 165 12.54 -25.11 0.69
CA ALA A 165 11.89 -25.18 2.00
C ALA A 165 10.85 -26.30 2.04
N ARG A 166 10.07 -26.50 0.96
CA ARG A 166 9.13 -27.60 0.82
C ARG A 166 9.82 -28.96 0.87
N ASN A 167 10.87 -29.14 0.07
CA ASN A 167 11.58 -30.41 -0.01
C ASN A 167 12.24 -30.78 1.33
N ALA A 168 12.77 -29.81 2.07
CA ALA A 168 13.30 -30.00 3.41
C ALA A 168 12.21 -30.48 4.39
N ALA A 169 11.03 -29.83 4.38
CA ALA A 169 9.92 -30.23 5.26
C ALA A 169 9.37 -31.64 4.93
N GLN A 170 9.42 -32.08 3.67
CA GLN A 170 9.02 -33.44 3.28
C GLN A 170 10.01 -34.50 3.73
N MET A 171 11.30 -34.15 3.81
CA MET A 171 12.34 -35.10 4.27
C MET A 171 12.32 -35.32 5.80
N ASP A 172 11.86 -34.33 6.57
CA ASP A 172 11.73 -34.46 8.05
C ASP A 172 10.50 -35.27 8.47
N HIS A 173 9.60 -35.61 7.55
CA HIS A 173 8.38 -36.39 7.80
C HIS A 173 8.41 -37.80 7.18
N ALA A 174 9.52 -38.21 6.57
CA ALA A 174 9.72 -39.52 5.99
C ALA A 174 10.65 -40.40 6.86
#